data_7d0a41e56dbfc6d614c580d8855e196e
#
_entry.id   7d0a41e56dbfc6d614c580d8855e196e
#
_cell.length_a   1.000
_cell.length_b   1.000
_cell.length_c   1.000
_cell.angle_alpha   90.00
_cell.angle_beta   90.00
_cell.angle_gamma   90.00
#
_symmetry.space_group_name_H-M   'P 1'
#
loop_
_entity.id
_entity.type
_entity.pdbx_description
1 polymer ?
#
loop_
_entity_poly.entity_id
_entity_poly.type
_entity_poly.pdbx_seq_one_letter_code
_entity_poly.pdbx_strand_id
1 'polypeptide(L)'
;AGTWNVGTNQTVTWDVAGTTGNGVNSPFVDVYLSTDGGLTYPIQLANKVPNNGSTVVTVPNNVGNSNRIMVKGFQHIFFDISNANFTITAAPSTFAVTQSSEQSRLVCSVSSITYNFDYVALAGFTGTTTFSATGNPAGTNVTFSPASLSSSNGTVVMTIDNLLTAPAGVYNINVNATSGSVVKTVPFHLYLGLPDVTLSTPANNAVAQNTSLA
;
A
#
# COMPACT_ATOMS: atom_id res chain seq x y z
N ALA A 1 -18.19 -12.66 -19.84
CA ALA A 1 -17.12 -11.68 -20.00
C ALA A 1 -16.83 -11.05 -18.64
N GLY A 2 -15.58 -11.03 -18.21
CA GLY A 2 -15.15 -10.46 -16.95
C GLY A 2 -14.57 -9.05 -17.12
N THR A 3 -14.34 -8.38 -15.98
CA THR A 3 -13.61 -7.10 -15.94
C THR A 3 -12.38 -7.27 -15.07
N TRP A 4 -11.22 -6.84 -15.57
CA TRP A 4 -9.94 -6.83 -14.86
C TRP A 4 -9.48 -5.39 -14.64
N ASN A 5 -8.85 -5.11 -13.50
CA ASN A 5 -8.28 -3.79 -13.22
C ASN A 5 -6.77 -3.81 -13.46
N VAL A 6 -6.25 -2.80 -14.11
CA VAL A 6 -4.80 -2.60 -14.31
C VAL A 6 -4.06 -2.75 -12.98
N GLY A 7 -2.93 -3.46 -13.00
CA GLY A 7 -2.07 -3.69 -11.84
C GLY A 7 -2.55 -4.76 -10.85
N THR A 8 -3.75 -5.32 -11.04
CA THR A 8 -4.21 -6.45 -10.20
C THR A 8 -3.69 -7.79 -10.71
N ASN A 9 -3.60 -8.76 -9.83
CA ASN A 9 -3.30 -10.14 -10.18
C ASN A 9 -4.58 -10.86 -10.57
N GLN A 10 -4.54 -11.60 -11.69
CA GLN A 10 -5.64 -12.40 -12.20
C GLN A 10 -5.16 -13.83 -12.48
N THR A 11 -6.01 -14.82 -12.21
CA THR A 11 -5.70 -16.20 -12.53
C THR A 11 -6.24 -16.53 -13.92
N VAL A 12 -5.35 -16.92 -14.84
CA VAL A 12 -5.70 -17.51 -16.12
C VAL A 12 -5.77 -19.01 -15.95
N THR A 13 -6.86 -19.63 -16.42
CA THR A 13 -7.05 -21.08 -16.36
C THR A 13 -7.26 -21.67 -17.76
N TRP A 14 -6.80 -22.90 -17.98
CA TRP A 14 -6.97 -23.64 -19.22
C TRP A 14 -7.11 -25.15 -18.96
N ASP A 15 -7.66 -25.87 -19.91
CA ASP A 15 -7.62 -27.32 -19.92
C ASP A 15 -6.27 -27.77 -20.51
N VAL A 16 -5.56 -28.61 -19.78
CA VAL A 16 -4.27 -29.17 -20.23
C VAL A 16 -4.48 -30.13 -21.41
N ALA A 17 -5.68 -30.73 -21.54
CA ALA A 17 -6.09 -31.58 -22.67
C ALA A 17 -5.09 -32.69 -23.02
N GLY A 18 -4.35 -33.21 -22.03
CA GLY A 18 -3.33 -34.27 -22.24
C GLY A 18 -2.07 -33.82 -22.95
N THR A 19 -1.87 -32.51 -23.20
CA THR A 19 -0.71 -31.97 -23.95
C THR A 19 0.62 -32.11 -23.23
N THR A 20 0.64 -32.45 -21.93
CA THR A 20 1.86 -32.77 -21.17
C THR A 20 2.43 -34.16 -21.48
N GLY A 21 1.64 -35.01 -22.16
CA GLY A 21 2.01 -36.35 -22.56
C GLY A 21 1.52 -36.67 -23.99
N ASN A 22 1.19 -37.95 -24.25
CA ASN A 22 0.53 -38.45 -25.48
C ASN A 22 1.28 -38.04 -26.78
N GLY A 23 2.62 -37.94 -26.74
CA GLY A 23 3.43 -37.56 -27.90
C GLY A 23 3.56 -36.05 -28.11
N VAL A 24 2.77 -35.20 -27.46
CA VAL A 24 2.89 -33.74 -27.52
C VAL A 24 4.01 -33.25 -26.58
N ASN A 25 4.04 -33.78 -25.34
CA ASN A 25 5.10 -33.56 -24.35
C ASN A 25 5.45 -32.07 -24.12
N SER A 26 4.43 -31.22 -23.98
CA SER A 26 4.60 -29.79 -23.69
C SER A 26 4.44 -29.49 -22.20
N PRO A 27 5.51 -29.53 -21.39
CA PRO A 27 5.43 -29.31 -19.95
C PRO A 27 5.25 -27.83 -19.58
N PHE A 28 5.39 -26.91 -20.55
CA PHE A 28 5.30 -25.47 -20.33
C PHE A 28 4.41 -24.81 -21.39
N VAL A 29 3.81 -23.66 -20.99
CA VAL A 29 3.04 -22.78 -21.86
C VAL A 29 3.47 -21.32 -21.66
N ASP A 30 3.13 -20.52 -22.66
CA ASP A 30 3.18 -19.05 -22.61
C ASP A 30 1.76 -18.49 -22.58
N VAL A 31 1.57 -17.36 -21.92
CA VAL A 31 0.30 -16.64 -21.88
C VAL A 31 0.45 -15.27 -22.50
N TYR A 32 -0.44 -14.97 -23.45
CA TYR A 32 -0.44 -13.71 -24.19
C TYR A 32 -1.78 -12.99 -24.07
N LEU A 33 -1.73 -11.67 -24.23
CA LEU A 33 -2.89 -10.78 -24.30
C LEU A 33 -3.00 -10.17 -25.69
N SER A 34 -4.21 -10.24 -26.22
CA SER A 34 -4.68 -9.45 -27.36
C SER A 34 -5.49 -8.26 -26.88
N THR A 35 -5.41 -7.14 -27.57
CA THR A 35 -6.21 -5.92 -27.33
C THR A 35 -7.09 -5.57 -28.52
N ASP A 36 -7.12 -6.41 -29.55
CA ASP A 36 -7.80 -6.20 -30.84
C ASP A 36 -8.84 -7.30 -31.15
N GLY A 37 -9.37 -7.94 -30.10
CA GLY A 37 -10.40 -8.98 -30.24
C GLY A 37 -9.87 -10.35 -30.65
N GLY A 38 -8.54 -10.56 -30.52
CA GLY A 38 -7.91 -11.85 -30.85
C GLY A 38 -7.28 -11.92 -32.24
N LEU A 39 -7.15 -10.78 -32.92
CA LEU A 39 -6.48 -10.73 -34.24
C LEU A 39 -4.96 -10.85 -34.08
N THR A 40 -4.38 -10.19 -33.07
CA THR A 40 -2.97 -10.29 -32.71
C THR A 40 -2.77 -10.46 -31.22
N TYR A 41 -1.60 -11.00 -30.80
CA TYR A 41 -1.24 -11.30 -29.41
C TYR A 41 0.16 -10.75 -29.07
N PRO A 42 0.36 -9.44 -29.10
CA PRO A 42 1.69 -8.83 -28.97
C PRO A 42 2.20 -8.77 -27.51
N ILE A 43 1.34 -8.96 -26.51
CA ILE A 43 1.67 -8.73 -25.10
C ILE A 43 1.82 -10.07 -24.39
N GLN A 44 3.04 -10.41 -23.99
CA GLN A 44 3.31 -11.61 -23.19
C GLN A 44 3.05 -11.32 -21.70
N LEU A 45 2.10 -12.03 -21.11
CA LEU A 45 1.75 -11.94 -19.69
C LEU A 45 2.54 -12.90 -18.82
N ALA A 46 2.85 -14.09 -19.35
CA ALA A 46 3.67 -15.08 -18.68
C ALA A 46 4.48 -15.88 -19.71
N ASN A 47 5.72 -16.20 -19.35
CA ASN A 47 6.66 -16.93 -20.20
C ASN A 47 7.03 -18.25 -19.54
N LYS A 48 6.94 -19.34 -20.27
CA LYS A 48 7.40 -20.68 -19.89
C LYS A 48 6.92 -21.08 -18.48
N VAL A 49 5.62 -20.94 -18.22
CA VAL A 49 5.00 -21.39 -16.96
C VAL A 49 4.61 -22.87 -17.07
N PRO A 50 4.52 -23.61 -15.94
CA PRO A 50 4.09 -25.02 -15.97
C PRO A 50 2.74 -25.20 -16.65
N ASN A 51 2.62 -26.21 -17.52
CA ASN A 51 1.36 -26.58 -18.16
C ASN A 51 0.52 -27.45 -17.20
N ASN A 52 0.02 -26.85 -16.13
CA ASN A 52 -0.73 -27.49 -15.05
C ASN A 52 -2.18 -26.99 -14.92
N GLY A 53 -2.65 -26.19 -15.89
CA GLY A 53 -4.04 -25.71 -15.97
C GLY A 53 -4.27 -24.32 -15.41
N SER A 54 -3.28 -23.66 -14.77
CA SER A 54 -3.46 -22.29 -14.28
C SER A 54 -2.15 -21.53 -14.09
N THR A 55 -2.23 -20.21 -14.18
CA THR A 55 -1.13 -19.30 -13.75
C THR A 55 -1.71 -17.96 -13.32
N VAL A 56 -0.97 -17.25 -12.47
CA VAL A 56 -1.30 -15.88 -12.07
C VAL A 56 -0.52 -14.91 -12.97
N VAL A 57 -1.23 -13.92 -13.49
CA VAL A 57 -0.67 -12.84 -14.31
C VAL A 57 -1.01 -11.48 -13.72
N THR A 58 -0.13 -10.50 -13.87
CA THR A 58 -0.41 -9.11 -13.52
C THR A 58 -1.03 -8.41 -14.72
N VAL A 59 -2.18 -7.75 -14.53
CA VAL A 59 -2.89 -7.05 -15.61
C VAL A 59 -2.11 -5.83 -16.07
N PRO A 60 -1.69 -5.77 -17.34
CA PRO A 60 -0.94 -4.63 -17.86
C PRO A 60 -1.83 -3.41 -18.10
N ASN A 61 -1.23 -2.24 -18.30
CA ASN A 61 -1.98 -1.00 -18.58
C ASN A 61 -2.46 -0.92 -20.04
N ASN A 62 -3.37 -1.83 -20.39
CA ASN A 62 -3.99 -1.92 -21.72
C ASN A 62 -5.51 -1.83 -21.61
N VAL A 63 -5.98 -0.64 -21.21
CA VAL A 63 -7.42 -0.36 -21.02
C VAL A 63 -8.17 -0.53 -22.33
N GLY A 64 -9.26 -1.30 -22.29
CA GLY A 64 -10.12 -1.56 -23.47
C GLY A 64 -11.11 -2.70 -23.23
N ASN A 65 -12.02 -2.90 -24.15
CA ASN A 65 -13.09 -3.93 -24.08
C ASN A 65 -12.96 -5.05 -25.10
N SER A 66 -11.89 -5.03 -25.89
CA SER A 66 -11.63 -6.03 -26.95
C SER A 66 -10.44 -6.92 -26.59
N ASN A 67 -10.27 -7.23 -25.27
CA ASN A 67 -9.16 -8.02 -24.81
C ASN A 67 -9.48 -9.52 -24.89
N ARG A 68 -8.46 -10.34 -25.24
CA ARG A 68 -8.52 -11.80 -25.22
C ARG A 68 -7.22 -12.38 -24.71
N ILE A 69 -7.31 -13.55 -24.08
CA ILE A 69 -6.13 -14.33 -23.64
C ILE A 69 -5.89 -15.45 -24.63
N MET A 70 -4.62 -15.72 -24.92
CA MET A 70 -4.15 -16.93 -25.60
C MET A 70 -3.18 -17.66 -24.67
N VAL A 71 -3.40 -18.95 -24.49
CA VAL A 71 -2.44 -19.88 -23.87
C VAL A 71 -1.84 -20.72 -25.00
N LYS A 72 -0.53 -20.68 -25.16
CA LYS A 72 0.21 -21.34 -26.24
C LYS A 72 1.27 -22.28 -25.68
N GLY A 73 1.38 -23.49 -26.20
CA GLY A 73 2.47 -24.41 -25.86
C GLY A 73 3.84 -23.78 -26.10
N PHE A 74 4.70 -23.78 -25.08
CA PHE A 74 6.05 -23.23 -25.19
C PHE A 74 6.86 -24.03 -26.22
N GLN A 75 7.31 -23.37 -27.29
CA GLN A 75 7.97 -23.98 -28.47
C GLN A 75 7.10 -24.99 -29.21
N HIS A 76 5.78 -24.95 -29.05
CA HIS A 76 4.81 -25.77 -29.76
C HIS A 76 3.85 -24.93 -30.61
N ILE A 77 3.11 -25.59 -31.53
CA ILE A 77 2.21 -24.91 -32.46
C ILE A 77 0.75 -24.83 -31.96
N PHE A 78 0.39 -25.56 -30.89
CA PHE A 78 -0.97 -25.53 -30.37
C PHE A 78 -1.19 -24.34 -29.45
N PHE A 79 -2.40 -23.85 -29.45
CA PHE A 79 -2.86 -22.78 -28.57
C PHE A 79 -4.37 -22.87 -28.36
N ASP A 80 -4.85 -22.22 -27.30
CA ASP A 80 -6.26 -21.96 -27.07
C ASP A 80 -6.48 -20.46 -26.76
N ILE A 81 -7.65 -19.95 -27.13
CA ILE A 81 -8.00 -18.53 -27.02
C ILE A 81 -9.29 -18.42 -26.20
N SER A 82 -9.36 -17.43 -25.29
CA SER A 82 -10.59 -17.15 -24.56
C SER A 82 -11.78 -16.95 -25.50
N ASN A 83 -12.93 -17.59 -25.20
CA ASN A 83 -14.10 -17.64 -26.10
C ASN A 83 -14.79 -16.29 -26.31
N ALA A 84 -14.55 -15.30 -25.43
CA ALA A 84 -15.18 -13.98 -25.49
C ALA A 84 -14.18 -12.89 -25.12
N ASN A 85 -14.45 -11.68 -25.58
CA ASN A 85 -13.74 -10.49 -25.16
C ASN A 85 -14.02 -10.21 -23.67
N PHE A 86 -13.02 -9.64 -22.97
CA PHE A 86 -13.17 -9.10 -21.64
C PHE A 86 -12.67 -7.67 -21.58
N THR A 87 -13.00 -6.95 -20.51
CA THR A 87 -12.64 -5.55 -20.33
C THR A 87 -11.47 -5.40 -19.36
N ILE A 88 -10.48 -4.60 -19.74
CA ILE A 88 -9.47 -4.09 -18.82
C ILE A 88 -9.82 -2.62 -18.53
N THR A 89 -9.99 -2.29 -17.25
CA THR A 89 -10.26 -0.93 -16.77
C THR A 89 -9.02 -0.35 -16.09
N ALA A 90 -8.90 0.97 -16.09
CA ALA A 90 -7.85 1.65 -15.35
C ALA A 90 -7.86 1.24 -13.87
N ALA A 91 -6.68 1.26 -13.25
CA ALA A 91 -6.59 1.13 -11.80
C ALA A 91 -7.46 2.21 -11.13
N PRO A 92 -8.20 1.89 -10.05
CA PRO A 92 -8.97 2.90 -9.33
C PRO A 92 -8.05 4.03 -8.86
N SER A 93 -8.40 5.25 -9.19
CA SER A 93 -7.67 6.41 -8.69
C SER A 93 -7.88 6.53 -7.17
N THR A 94 -6.82 6.66 -6.42
CA THR A 94 -6.83 6.70 -4.95
C THR A 94 -5.59 7.44 -4.44
N PHE A 95 -5.41 7.47 -3.13
CA PHE A 95 -4.20 7.97 -2.50
C PHE A 95 -3.69 6.98 -1.45
N ALA A 96 -2.42 7.11 -1.10
CA ALA A 96 -1.79 6.42 0.02
C ALA A 96 -1.21 7.43 1.00
N VAL A 97 -1.16 7.06 2.26
CA VAL A 97 -0.44 7.77 3.31
C VAL A 97 0.47 6.79 4.03
N THR A 98 1.71 7.20 4.26
CA THR A 98 2.73 6.38 4.92
C THR A 98 3.52 7.22 5.91
N GLN A 99 3.99 6.60 6.98
CA GLN A 99 4.85 7.29 7.94
C GLN A 99 6.21 7.56 7.29
N SER A 100 6.69 8.81 7.41
CA SER A 100 8.01 9.23 6.93
C SER A 100 8.99 9.55 8.05
N SER A 101 8.55 9.52 9.31
CA SER A 101 9.38 9.80 10.48
C SER A 101 9.14 8.78 11.60
N GLU A 102 9.80 8.97 12.73
CA GLU A 102 9.59 8.15 13.92
C GLU A 102 8.12 8.09 14.32
N GLN A 103 7.63 6.88 14.52
CA GLN A 103 6.25 6.60 14.90
C GLN A 103 5.98 6.80 16.38
N SER A 104 7.03 6.82 17.20
CA SER A 104 6.96 6.89 18.65
C SER A 104 7.85 7.98 19.16
N ARG A 105 7.33 8.84 20.03
CA ARG A 105 8.11 9.89 20.68
C ARG A 105 7.88 9.90 22.17
N LEU A 106 8.99 9.96 22.92
CA LEU A 106 8.99 10.16 24.37
C LEU A 106 9.37 11.62 24.66
N VAL A 107 8.50 12.34 25.34
CA VAL A 107 8.71 13.75 25.69
C VAL A 107 8.30 14.03 27.13
N CYS A 108 9.12 14.79 27.87
CA CYS A 108 8.86 15.08 29.28
C CYS A 108 8.40 16.51 29.54
N SER A 109 8.88 17.50 28.75
CA SER A 109 8.58 18.90 29.00
C SER A 109 8.74 19.71 27.72
N VAL A 110 7.81 19.55 26.79
CA VAL A 110 7.78 20.32 25.52
C VAL A 110 6.41 20.94 25.34
N SER A 111 6.35 22.12 24.71
CA SER A 111 5.09 22.78 24.38
C SER A 111 4.40 22.17 23.19
N SER A 112 5.18 21.64 22.23
CA SER A 112 4.66 21.05 21.00
C SER A 112 5.57 19.93 20.50
N ILE A 113 5.02 19.07 19.61
CA ILE A 113 5.73 18.00 18.93
C ILE A 113 5.22 17.89 17.50
N THR A 114 6.09 17.41 16.60
CA THR A 114 5.74 17.18 15.20
C THR A 114 5.95 15.74 14.79
N TYR A 115 5.08 15.26 13.90
CA TYR A 115 5.22 13.99 13.18
C TYR A 115 5.07 14.25 11.68
N ASN A 116 5.79 13.50 10.87
CA ASN A 116 5.71 13.61 9.43
C ASN A 116 5.12 12.33 8.83
N PHE A 117 4.33 12.48 7.80
CA PHE A 117 3.87 11.39 6.96
C PHE A 117 3.81 11.82 5.50
N ASP A 118 3.96 10.86 4.60
CA ASP A 118 3.95 11.12 3.18
C ASP A 118 2.58 10.80 2.58
N TYR A 119 2.12 11.69 1.73
CA TYR A 119 0.94 11.53 0.91
C TYR A 119 1.35 11.29 -0.53
N VAL A 120 0.75 10.27 -1.17
CA VAL A 120 0.99 9.92 -2.57
C VAL A 120 -0.34 9.77 -3.29
N ALA A 121 -0.57 10.57 -4.32
CA ALA A 121 -1.67 10.42 -5.25
C ALA A 121 -1.38 9.28 -6.23
N LEU A 122 -2.30 8.33 -6.37
CA LEU A 122 -2.12 7.11 -7.16
C LEU A 122 -3.14 7.07 -8.31
N ALA A 123 -2.71 6.53 -9.45
CA ALA A 123 -3.54 6.32 -10.64
C ALA A 123 -4.29 7.59 -11.09
N GLY A 124 -3.62 8.75 -11.04
CA GLY A 124 -4.21 10.02 -11.46
C GLY A 124 -5.27 10.57 -10.51
N PHE A 125 -5.17 10.27 -9.23
CA PHE A 125 -6.09 10.81 -8.21
C PHE A 125 -6.01 12.35 -8.15
N THR A 126 -7.17 13.01 -8.20
CA THR A 126 -7.30 14.47 -8.19
C THR A 126 -8.21 14.97 -7.06
N GLY A 127 -8.76 14.07 -6.25
CA GLY A 127 -9.65 14.44 -5.14
C GLY A 127 -8.89 15.20 -4.05
N THR A 128 -9.53 16.20 -3.45
CA THR A 128 -8.95 16.87 -2.28
C THR A 128 -9.00 15.94 -1.08
N THR A 129 -7.85 15.72 -0.45
CA THR A 129 -7.68 14.95 0.78
C THR A 129 -7.41 15.89 1.92
N THR A 130 -8.21 15.81 2.98
CA THR A 130 -8.05 16.56 4.24
C THR A 130 -7.54 15.62 5.32
N PHE A 131 -6.91 16.20 6.35
CA PHE A 131 -6.29 15.46 7.44
C PHE A 131 -6.96 15.79 8.77
N SER A 132 -7.12 14.79 9.62
CA SER A 132 -7.60 14.92 11.00
C SER A 132 -6.85 13.93 11.89
N ALA A 133 -6.86 14.15 13.20
CA ALA A 133 -6.29 13.24 14.17
C ALA A 133 -7.30 12.90 15.26
N THR A 134 -7.14 11.69 15.82
CA THR A 134 -7.87 11.22 16.99
C THR A 134 -6.89 10.55 17.96
N GLY A 135 -7.23 10.52 19.26
CA GLY A 135 -6.40 9.88 20.27
C GLY A 135 -5.27 10.76 20.82
N ASN A 136 -5.18 12.02 20.43
CA ASN A 136 -4.26 13.00 21.03
C ASN A 136 -4.66 13.33 22.48
N PRO A 137 -3.70 13.79 23.33
CA PRO A 137 -4.00 14.17 24.71
C PRO A 137 -5.12 15.21 24.82
N ALA A 138 -5.93 15.11 25.86
CA ALA A 138 -7.00 16.09 26.11
C ALA A 138 -6.41 17.50 26.31
N GLY A 139 -7.06 18.52 25.74
CA GLY A 139 -6.61 19.91 25.82
C GLY A 139 -5.53 20.30 24.80
N THR A 140 -5.02 19.36 24.00
CA THR A 140 -4.06 19.66 22.93
C THR A 140 -4.76 20.11 21.65
N ASN A 141 -4.06 20.90 20.83
CA ASN A 141 -4.50 21.29 19.50
C ASN A 141 -3.66 20.56 18.44
N VAL A 142 -4.31 20.02 17.41
CA VAL A 142 -3.62 19.32 16.31
C VAL A 142 -3.82 20.09 15.01
N THR A 143 -2.71 20.41 14.35
CA THR A 143 -2.72 21.09 13.06
C THR A 143 -1.91 20.32 12.01
N PHE A 144 -2.22 20.54 10.73
CA PHE A 144 -1.56 19.91 9.60
C PHE A 144 -1.04 20.96 8.62
N SER A 145 0.18 20.74 8.12
CA SER A 145 0.80 21.59 7.11
C SER A 145 1.43 20.74 6.01
N PRO A 146 0.92 20.78 4.77
CA PRO A 146 -0.31 21.46 4.33
C PRO A 146 -1.57 20.87 4.97
N ALA A 147 -2.64 21.67 5.10
CA ALA A 147 -3.92 21.21 5.67
C ALA A 147 -4.71 20.28 4.74
N SER A 148 -4.39 20.30 3.45
CA SER A 148 -4.97 19.40 2.44
C SER A 148 -4.01 19.22 1.27
N LEU A 149 -4.14 18.09 0.57
CA LEU A 149 -3.45 17.78 -0.69
C LEU A 149 -4.44 17.20 -1.70
N SER A 150 -4.10 17.29 -2.98
CA SER A 150 -4.93 16.75 -4.06
C SER A 150 -4.10 15.88 -5.02
N SER A 151 -3.77 16.38 -6.19
CA SER A 151 -3.08 15.63 -7.25
C SER A 151 -1.55 15.51 -7.10
N SER A 152 -0.96 16.25 -6.15
CA SER A 152 0.50 16.28 -5.93
C SER A 152 0.89 15.44 -4.71
N ASN A 153 1.99 14.71 -4.83
CA ASN A 153 2.63 14.04 -3.70
C ASN A 153 3.28 15.08 -2.77
N GLY A 154 3.36 14.77 -1.50
CA GLY A 154 4.02 15.65 -0.55
C GLY A 154 4.08 15.08 0.86
N THR A 155 4.99 15.63 1.66
CA THR A 155 5.08 15.36 3.09
C THR A 155 4.15 16.30 3.84
N VAL A 156 3.38 15.75 4.77
CA VAL A 156 2.50 16.51 5.67
C VAL A 156 3.08 16.46 7.06
N VAL A 157 3.17 17.63 7.70
CA VAL A 157 3.60 17.78 9.08
C VAL A 157 2.36 17.87 9.97
N MET A 158 2.19 16.94 10.88
CA MET A 158 1.25 17.06 12.00
C MET A 158 1.95 17.71 13.18
N THR A 159 1.37 18.76 13.72
CA THR A 159 1.85 19.42 14.94
C THR A 159 0.82 19.26 16.04
N ILE A 160 1.25 18.84 17.23
CA ILE A 160 0.44 18.75 18.43
C ILE A 160 0.95 19.78 19.43
N ASP A 161 0.13 20.79 19.72
CA ASP A 161 0.44 21.89 20.63
C ASP A 161 -0.23 21.74 21.97
N ASN A 162 0.16 22.58 22.95
CA ASN A 162 -0.35 22.63 24.33
C ASN A 162 0.00 21.39 25.16
N LEU A 163 1.12 20.74 24.90
CA LEU A 163 1.53 19.52 25.60
C LEU A 163 1.93 19.77 27.07
N LEU A 164 2.34 20.98 27.44
CA LEU A 164 2.76 21.30 28.83
C LEU A 164 1.61 21.14 29.85
N THR A 165 0.39 21.30 29.43
CA THR A 165 -0.80 21.19 30.28
C THR A 165 -1.55 19.86 30.09
N ALA A 166 -1.09 19.02 29.15
CA ALA A 166 -1.71 17.74 28.87
C ALA A 166 -1.35 16.69 29.94
N PRO A 167 -2.25 15.81 30.30
CA PRO A 167 -1.97 14.72 31.24
C PRO A 167 -0.82 13.83 30.77
N ALA A 168 0.03 13.38 31.69
CA ALA A 168 1.03 12.36 31.39
C ALA A 168 0.35 11.05 31.00
N GLY A 169 0.94 10.33 30.03
CA GLY A 169 0.35 9.07 29.57
C GLY A 169 0.92 8.57 28.24
N VAL A 170 0.36 7.45 27.78
CA VAL A 170 0.63 6.85 26.48
C VAL A 170 -0.57 7.13 25.57
N TYR A 171 -0.30 7.75 24.43
CA TYR A 171 -1.32 8.13 23.48
C TYR A 171 -1.11 7.46 22.13
N ASN A 172 -2.12 6.77 21.65
CA ASN A 172 -2.18 6.19 20.30
C ASN A 172 -2.94 7.17 19.41
N ILE A 173 -2.20 7.89 18.58
CA ILE A 173 -2.74 8.95 17.73
C ILE A 173 -2.94 8.40 16.34
N ASN A 174 -4.19 8.41 15.85
CA ASN A 174 -4.53 8.01 14.50
C ASN A 174 -4.74 9.25 13.64
N VAL A 175 -3.90 9.42 12.63
CA VAL A 175 -4.11 10.42 11.57
C VAL A 175 -4.98 9.81 10.50
N ASN A 176 -6.11 10.44 10.22
CA ASN A 176 -7.04 10.07 9.17
C ASN A 176 -6.93 11.04 8.00
N ALA A 177 -6.56 10.52 6.84
CA ALA A 177 -6.60 11.21 5.56
C ALA A 177 -7.90 10.85 4.85
N THR A 178 -8.74 11.83 4.55
CA THR A 178 -10.10 11.62 4.03
C THR A 178 -10.31 12.36 2.72
N SER A 179 -10.82 11.65 1.71
CA SER A 179 -11.30 12.24 0.47
C SER A 179 -12.58 11.54 0.02
N GLY A 180 -13.72 12.25 0.07
CA GLY A 180 -15.03 11.63 -0.14
C GLY A 180 -15.28 10.50 0.84
N SER A 181 -15.57 9.31 0.34
CA SER A 181 -15.76 8.10 1.16
C SER A 181 -14.48 7.32 1.46
N VAL A 182 -13.35 7.71 0.88
CA VAL A 182 -12.07 7.02 1.08
C VAL A 182 -11.37 7.60 2.30
N VAL A 183 -11.07 6.73 3.27
CA VAL A 183 -10.30 7.08 4.47
C VAL A 183 -9.08 6.17 4.54
N LYS A 184 -7.91 6.77 4.78
CA LYS A 184 -6.65 6.07 5.07
C LYS A 184 -6.13 6.53 6.42
N THR A 185 -5.67 5.60 7.26
CA THR A 185 -5.23 5.89 8.62
C THR A 185 -3.77 5.55 8.81
N VAL A 186 -3.02 6.43 9.49
CA VAL A 186 -1.62 6.23 9.88
C VAL A 186 -1.52 6.39 11.41
N PRO A 187 -1.03 5.37 12.15
CA PRO A 187 -0.87 5.45 13.59
C PRO A 187 0.46 6.12 13.99
N PHE A 188 0.44 6.89 15.09
CA PHE A 188 1.59 7.44 15.78
C PHE A 188 1.45 7.21 17.28
N HIS A 189 2.57 7.18 18.01
CA HIS A 189 2.60 6.99 19.45
C HIS A 189 3.29 8.17 20.14
N LEU A 190 2.66 8.69 21.18
CA LEU A 190 3.22 9.72 22.03
C LEU A 190 3.27 9.22 23.47
N TYR A 191 4.46 9.23 24.06
CA TYR A 191 4.70 8.96 25.47
C TYR A 191 4.99 10.30 26.15
N LEU A 192 4.01 10.83 26.87
CA LEU A 192 4.09 12.16 27.46
C LEU A 192 4.30 12.05 28.97
N GLY A 193 5.39 12.69 29.46
CA GLY A 193 5.61 12.85 30.90
C GLY A 193 5.62 11.55 31.70
N LEU A 194 6.02 10.42 31.09
CA LEU A 194 6.18 9.17 31.82
C LEU A 194 7.33 9.32 32.81
N PRO A 195 7.18 8.85 34.06
CA PRO A 195 8.23 8.95 35.05
C PRO A 195 9.50 8.24 34.55
N ASP A 196 10.62 8.90 34.72
CA ASP A 196 11.92 8.30 34.52
C ASP A 196 12.07 7.08 35.46
N VAL A 197 12.70 6.02 34.98
CA VAL A 197 12.98 4.87 35.83
C VAL A 197 14.00 5.30 36.88
N THR A 198 13.52 5.65 38.06
CA THR A 198 14.41 5.84 39.19
C THR A 198 14.95 4.50 39.64
N LEU A 199 16.21 4.21 39.31
CA LEU A 199 16.97 3.14 39.94
C LEU A 199 17.12 3.51 41.41
N SER A 200 16.34 2.85 42.27
CA SER A 200 16.65 2.84 43.70
C SER A 200 17.93 2.04 43.89
N THR A 201 19.07 2.70 44.05
CA THR A 201 20.32 2.06 44.45
C THR A 201 20.13 1.45 45.83
N PRO A 202 20.48 0.15 46.03
CA PRO A 202 20.55 -0.39 47.40
C PRO A 202 21.57 0.38 48.20
N ALA A 203 21.25 0.68 49.45
CA ALA A 203 21.91 1.62 50.36
C ALA A 203 23.42 1.39 50.62
N ASN A 204 24.04 0.39 50.02
CA ASN A 204 25.43 -0.01 50.29
C ASN A 204 26.40 -0.03 49.10
N ASN A 205 26.03 0.46 47.95
CA ASN A 205 26.99 0.67 46.85
C ASN A 205 26.43 1.74 45.88
N ALA A 206 26.48 2.98 46.34
CA ALA A 206 26.18 4.10 45.48
C ALA A 206 27.28 4.28 44.43
N VAL A 207 27.16 3.66 43.31
CA VAL A 207 27.81 4.14 42.10
C VAL A 207 26.97 5.32 41.61
N ALA A 208 27.51 6.53 41.82
CA ALA A 208 26.94 7.75 41.26
C ALA A 208 26.97 7.60 39.71
N GLN A 209 25.89 7.15 39.14
CA GLN A 209 25.72 7.25 37.70
C GLN A 209 25.21 8.64 37.38
N ASN A 210 26.08 9.41 36.77
CA ASN A 210 25.75 10.69 36.20
C ASN A 210 24.88 10.44 34.96
N THR A 211 23.56 10.37 35.12
CA THR A 211 22.62 10.22 34.02
C THR A 211 22.30 11.58 33.47
N SER A 212 23.24 12.21 32.81
CA SER A 212 23.00 13.25 31.84
C SER A 212 22.91 12.58 30.47
N LEU A 213 21.73 12.14 30.09
CA LEU A 213 21.42 11.88 28.69
C LEU A 213 20.92 13.19 28.09
N ALA A 214 21.77 13.80 27.29
CA ALA A 214 21.43 14.94 26.43
C ALA A 214 20.55 14.49 25.26
#